data_c43e7e6c49be3dd03af032aec5b05360
#
_entry.id   c43e7e6c49be3dd03af032aec5b05360
#
_cell.length_a   1.000
_cell.length_b   1.000
_cell.length_c   1.000
_cell.angle_alpha   90.00
_cell.angle_beta   90.00
_cell.angle_gamma   90.00
#
_symmetry.space_group_name_H-M   'P 1'
#
loop_
_entity.id
_entity.type
_entity.pdbx_description
1 polymer ?
#
loop_
_entity_poly.entity_id
_entity_poly.type
_entity_poly.pdbx_seq_one_letter_code
_entity_poly.pdbx_strand_id
1 'polypeptide(L)'
;VEASATVPAETGDPAEAPAETDESAAATEPSGSAPRSRGRRIAGLITKIISWIVIGAAVLLIVAFVLVPRVTGATPYTVLTGSMRPNMPPGTTVVVRPIDFDAIRVGDVITYQIASGKPEVVTHRVIAVNVTQDGPRLQTKGDANPAPDPNPVRPEQVRGKVWYWAPFVGYLSQGIQSDTRTWVARGIGIALIGYAAVVVVGAVRGRARRRRETPEPPASH
;
A
#
# COMPACT_ATOMS: atom_id res chain seq x y z
N VAL A 1 35.82 -54.51 -46.84
CA VAL A 1 37.20 -54.93 -46.95
C VAL A 1 37.80 -54.77 -45.58
N GLU A 2 37.75 -55.80 -44.77
CA GLU A 2 38.82 -56.71 -44.38
C GLU A 2 39.88 -56.04 -43.54
N ALA A 3 40.33 -56.49 -42.48
CA ALA A 3 40.42 -57.77 -41.79
C ALA A 3 41.27 -57.51 -40.54
N SER A 4 40.96 -58.06 -39.48
CA SER A 4 41.40 -59.30 -38.91
C SER A 4 42.66 -59.24 -38.06
N ALA A 5 42.49 -59.75 -36.84
CA ALA A 5 43.29 -60.71 -36.06
C ALA A 5 44.58 -60.16 -35.38
N THR A 6 44.99 -60.48 -34.19
CA THR A 6 45.02 -61.79 -33.51
C THR A 6 45.60 -61.57 -32.08
N VAL A 7 45.09 -62.27 -31.11
CA VAL A 7 45.64 -62.61 -29.77
C VAL A 7 46.88 -63.56 -29.96
N PRO A 8 47.84 -63.71 -29.03
CA PRO A 8 47.68 -64.42 -27.77
C PRO A 8 48.55 -63.92 -26.61
N ALA A 9 48.10 -64.10 -25.36
CA ALA A 9 48.38 -65.05 -24.29
C ALA A 9 49.87 -65.14 -23.85
N GLU A 10 50.12 -64.97 -22.55
CA GLU A 10 50.48 -66.04 -21.65
C GLU A 10 51.02 -65.54 -20.30
N THR A 11 50.43 -66.03 -19.25
CA THR A 11 50.91 -66.73 -18.07
C THR A 11 51.89 -66.03 -17.09
N GLY A 12 51.46 -66.11 -15.80
CA GLY A 12 52.37 -66.09 -14.69
C GLY A 12 51.78 -65.63 -13.36
N ASP A 13 51.04 -66.50 -12.69
CA ASP A 13 50.86 -66.54 -11.23
C ASP A 13 52.07 -67.31 -10.60
N PRO A 14 52.43 -67.29 -9.27
CA PRO A 14 51.63 -66.94 -8.11
C PRO A 14 52.42 -66.27 -6.93
N ALA A 15 51.63 -66.12 -5.84
CA ALA A 15 52.04 -66.09 -4.40
C ALA A 15 52.57 -64.73 -3.87
N GLU A 16 52.08 -64.17 -2.86
CA GLU A 16 52.03 -64.51 -1.42
C GLU A 16 51.39 -63.34 -0.66
N ALA A 17 50.38 -63.57 0.17
CA ALA A 17 50.04 -62.74 1.32
C ALA A 17 51.06 -62.99 2.46
N PRO A 18 51.13 -62.16 3.49
CA PRO A 18 50.05 -61.77 4.35
C PRO A 18 50.10 -60.39 5.03
N ALA A 19 48.94 -60.01 5.60
CA ALA A 19 48.74 -59.33 6.91
C ALA A 19 49.45 -57.99 7.17
N GLU A 20 48.82 -57.02 7.60
CA GLU A 20 48.22 -56.66 8.85
C GLU A 20 47.76 -55.17 8.85
N THR A 21 46.60 -54.96 9.42
CA THR A 21 46.22 -53.89 10.34
C THR A 21 46.74 -52.47 10.09
N ASP A 22 45.89 -51.54 9.84
CA ASP A 22 45.48 -50.69 10.96
C ASP A 22 44.43 -49.62 10.54
N GLU A 23 43.43 -49.61 11.33
CA GLU A 23 42.75 -48.43 11.90
C GLU A 23 42.43 -47.25 10.98
N SER A 24 41.27 -47.38 10.33
CA SER A 24 40.53 -46.29 9.77
C SER A 24 39.98 -45.39 10.87
N ALA A 25 40.65 -44.31 11.13
CA ALA A 25 40.05 -43.15 11.81
C ALA A 25 39.07 -42.50 10.84
N ALA A 26 37.79 -42.81 11.00
CA ALA A 26 36.70 -42.06 10.40
C ALA A 26 36.71 -40.63 10.98
N ALA A 27 37.37 -39.73 10.27
CA ALA A 27 37.21 -38.31 10.50
C ALA A 27 35.76 -37.91 10.17
N THR A 28 34.92 -37.82 11.21
CA THR A 28 33.64 -37.15 11.17
C THR A 28 33.90 -35.67 10.91
N GLU A 29 33.76 -35.27 9.68
CA GLU A 29 33.74 -33.86 9.32
C GLU A 29 32.58 -33.18 10.07
N PRO A 30 32.82 -32.12 10.85
CA PRO A 30 31.74 -31.35 11.42
C PRO A 30 31.05 -30.63 10.24
N SER A 31 29.79 -31.00 9.99
CA SER A 31 28.87 -30.27 9.11
C SER A 31 28.82 -28.81 9.57
N GLY A 32 29.72 -28.01 9.04
CA GLY A 32 29.79 -26.58 9.25
C GLY A 32 28.52 -25.95 8.64
N SER A 33 27.60 -25.57 9.50
CA SER A 33 26.50 -24.69 9.12
C SER A 33 27.10 -23.41 8.52
N ALA A 34 27.10 -23.31 7.20
CA ALA A 34 27.59 -22.14 6.48
C ALA A 34 27.01 -20.87 7.10
N PRO A 35 27.80 -19.86 7.46
CA PRO A 35 27.30 -18.62 8.04
C PRO A 35 26.35 -17.98 7.06
N ARG A 36 25.09 -17.84 7.46
CA ARG A 36 24.07 -17.15 6.65
C ARG A 36 24.65 -15.81 6.24
N SER A 37 24.93 -15.65 4.95
CA SER A 37 25.66 -14.51 4.40
C SER A 37 25.05 -13.19 4.91
N ARG A 38 25.90 -12.25 5.27
CA ARG A 38 25.55 -10.90 5.76
C ARG A 38 24.49 -10.25 4.85
N GLY A 39 24.57 -10.51 3.54
CA GLY A 39 23.58 -10.06 2.55
C GLY A 39 22.16 -10.59 2.79
N ARG A 40 21.99 -11.84 3.23
CA ARG A 40 20.66 -12.41 3.53
C ARG A 40 20.00 -11.77 4.77
N ARG A 41 20.79 -11.36 5.74
CA ARG A 41 20.29 -10.63 6.94
C ARG A 41 19.87 -9.20 6.56
N ILE A 42 20.68 -8.52 5.74
CA ILE A 42 20.39 -7.17 5.25
C ILE A 42 19.15 -7.18 4.36
N ALA A 43 19.05 -8.10 3.40
CA ALA A 43 17.85 -8.26 2.56
C ALA A 43 16.59 -8.50 3.39
N GLY A 44 16.65 -9.36 4.42
CA GLY A 44 15.53 -9.60 5.33
C GLY A 44 15.13 -8.36 6.16
N LEU A 45 16.11 -7.52 6.54
CA LEU A 45 15.83 -6.26 7.23
C LEU A 45 15.16 -5.24 6.31
N ILE A 46 15.68 -5.07 5.09
CA ILE A 46 15.12 -4.18 4.07
C ILE A 46 13.68 -4.58 3.74
N THR A 47 13.42 -5.86 3.50
CA THR A 47 12.06 -6.36 3.24
C THR A 47 11.10 -6.05 4.39
N LYS A 48 11.54 -6.22 5.64
CA LYS A 48 10.72 -5.85 6.80
C LYS A 48 10.42 -4.35 6.87
N ILE A 49 11.42 -3.51 6.65
CA ILE A 49 11.24 -2.05 6.65
C ILE A 49 10.25 -1.64 5.55
N ILE A 50 10.43 -2.13 4.32
CA ILE A 50 9.52 -1.86 3.21
C ILE A 50 8.10 -2.33 3.56
N SER A 51 7.93 -3.54 4.12
CA SER A 51 6.63 -4.04 4.55
C SER A 51 5.94 -3.12 5.57
N TRP A 52 6.68 -2.64 6.57
CA TRP A 52 6.14 -1.72 7.57
C TRP A 52 5.75 -0.36 6.97
N ILE A 53 6.54 0.15 6.01
CA ILE A 53 6.22 1.38 5.28
C ILE A 53 4.93 1.21 4.47
N VAL A 54 4.80 0.10 3.73
CA VAL A 54 3.61 -0.19 2.93
C VAL A 54 2.36 -0.34 3.80
N ILE A 55 2.46 -1.08 4.92
CA ILE A 55 1.35 -1.22 5.88
C ILE A 55 0.99 0.14 6.48
N GLY A 56 1.98 0.91 6.92
CA GLY A 56 1.75 2.25 7.49
C GLY A 56 1.07 3.19 6.50
N ALA A 57 1.51 3.20 5.23
CA ALA A 57 0.89 3.98 4.17
C ALA A 57 -0.56 3.53 3.89
N ALA A 58 -0.82 2.21 3.85
CA ALA A 58 -2.17 1.68 3.66
C ALA A 58 -3.10 2.06 4.81
N VAL A 59 -2.65 1.93 6.06
CA VAL A 59 -3.42 2.34 7.25
C VAL A 59 -3.69 3.84 7.21
N LEU A 60 -2.70 4.66 6.88
CA LEU A 60 -2.86 6.10 6.75
C LEU A 60 -3.92 6.48 5.72
N LEU A 61 -3.92 5.82 4.55
CA LEU A 61 -4.92 6.04 3.51
C LEU A 61 -6.33 5.63 3.99
N ILE A 62 -6.47 4.51 4.69
CA ILE A 62 -7.76 4.07 5.24
C ILE A 62 -8.25 5.09 6.27
N VAL A 63 -7.39 5.53 7.18
CA VAL A 63 -7.75 6.55 8.17
C VAL A 63 -8.17 7.85 7.47
N ALA A 64 -7.36 8.36 6.55
CA ALA A 64 -7.61 9.64 5.89
C ALA A 64 -8.87 9.64 5.00
N PHE A 65 -9.15 8.56 4.27
CA PHE A 65 -10.24 8.54 3.29
C PHE A 65 -11.49 7.75 3.70
N VAL A 66 -11.44 7.04 4.83
CA VAL A 66 -12.58 6.28 5.35
C VAL A 66 -12.95 6.73 6.75
N LEU A 67 -12.01 6.70 7.70
CA LEU A 67 -12.30 6.98 9.10
C LEU A 67 -12.55 8.46 9.35
N VAL A 68 -11.67 9.34 8.90
CA VAL A 68 -11.80 10.80 9.08
C VAL A 68 -13.09 11.33 8.46
N PRO A 69 -13.46 11.02 7.20
CA PRO A 69 -14.75 11.43 6.65
C PRO A 69 -15.94 10.94 7.46
N ARG A 70 -15.91 9.68 7.92
CA ARG A 70 -16.99 9.10 8.73
C ARG A 70 -17.22 9.83 10.04
N VAL A 71 -16.14 10.22 10.72
CA VAL A 71 -16.21 10.88 12.04
C VAL A 71 -16.57 12.36 11.91
N THR A 72 -16.11 13.02 10.84
CA THR A 72 -16.29 14.47 10.62
C THR A 72 -17.53 14.84 9.80
N GLY A 73 -18.29 13.85 9.29
CA GLY A 73 -19.39 14.09 8.36
C GLY A 73 -18.93 14.53 6.96
N ALA A 74 -17.63 14.49 6.68
CA ALA A 74 -17.10 14.82 5.37
C ALA A 74 -17.45 13.73 4.35
N THR A 75 -17.53 14.10 3.07
CA THR A 75 -17.87 13.18 1.97
C THR A 75 -16.75 13.18 0.93
N PRO A 76 -16.21 12.00 0.55
CA PRO A 76 -15.26 11.91 -0.53
C PRO A 76 -15.95 11.95 -1.90
N TYR A 77 -15.42 12.76 -2.82
CA TYR A 77 -15.83 12.82 -4.23
C TYR A 77 -14.61 12.59 -5.12
N THR A 78 -14.85 12.09 -6.34
CA THR A 78 -13.77 11.92 -7.33
C THR A 78 -13.92 12.94 -8.44
N VAL A 79 -12.86 13.69 -8.71
CA VAL A 79 -12.76 14.64 -9.83
C VAL A 79 -12.65 13.85 -11.12
N LEU A 80 -13.60 14.04 -12.04
CA LEU A 80 -13.68 13.31 -13.31
C LEU A 80 -13.09 14.08 -14.48
N THR A 81 -13.04 15.42 -14.38
CA THR A 81 -12.68 16.32 -15.47
C THR A 81 -11.36 17.04 -15.19
N GLY A 82 -10.81 17.69 -16.22
CA GLY A 82 -9.56 18.46 -16.09
C GLY A 82 -9.76 19.92 -15.65
N SER A 83 -10.96 20.35 -15.28
CA SER A 83 -11.26 21.76 -14.97
C SER A 83 -10.48 22.32 -13.78
N MET A 84 -9.98 21.46 -12.88
CA MET A 84 -9.22 21.84 -11.69
C MET A 84 -7.72 21.54 -11.82
N ARG A 85 -7.22 21.36 -13.04
CA ARG A 85 -5.76 21.25 -13.28
C ARG A 85 -5.06 22.58 -12.97
N PRO A 86 -3.77 22.55 -12.57
CA PRO A 86 -2.92 21.38 -12.39
C PRO A 86 -3.10 20.65 -11.04
N ASN A 87 -3.68 21.30 -10.03
CA ASN A 87 -3.67 20.83 -8.64
C ASN A 87 -4.53 19.58 -8.39
N MET A 88 -5.67 19.47 -9.10
CA MET A 88 -6.61 18.35 -8.96
C MET A 88 -6.92 17.75 -10.33
N PRO A 89 -5.98 16.96 -10.91
CA PRO A 89 -6.22 16.30 -12.20
C PRO A 89 -7.34 15.26 -12.09
N PRO A 90 -7.90 14.78 -13.22
CA PRO A 90 -8.85 13.66 -13.22
C PRO A 90 -8.33 12.48 -12.44
N GLY A 91 -9.19 11.80 -11.68
CA GLY A 91 -8.82 10.72 -10.77
C GLY A 91 -8.37 11.19 -9.39
N THR A 92 -8.39 12.50 -9.10
CA THR A 92 -8.19 13.02 -7.74
C THR A 92 -9.40 12.72 -6.87
N THR A 93 -9.18 12.19 -5.66
CA THR A 93 -10.21 12.16 -4.62
C THR A 93 -10.11 13.42 -3.77
N VAL A 94 -11.21 14.15 -3.66
CA VAL A 94 -11.36 15.32 -2.78
C VAL A 94 -12.24 14.94 -1.60
N VAL A 95 -11.85 15.30 -0.39
CA VAL A 95 -12.67 15.15 0.82
C VAL A 95 -13.30 16.49 1.14
N VAL A 96 -14.61 16.51 1.10
CA VAL A 96 -15.45 17.72 1.21
C VAL A 96 -16.10 17.73 2.59
N ARG A 97 -15.83 18.78 3.35
CA ARG A 97 -16.42 19.00 4.66
C ARG A 97 -17.62 19.94 4.54
N PRO A 98 -18.77 19.59 5.14
CA PRO A 98 -19.88 20.54 5.27
C PRO A 98 -19.41 21.85 5.91
N ILE A 99 -19.91 22.96 5.41
CA ILE A 99 -19.56 24.30 5.89
C ILE A 99 -20.79 25.20 5.70
N ASP A 100 -20.99 26.14 6.63
CA ASP A 100 -22.01 27.17 6.47
C ASP A 100 -21.68 28.05 5.27
N PHE A 101 -22.71 28.42 4.52
CA PHE A 101 -22.53 29.20 3.30
C PHE A 101 -21.80 30.52 3.55
N ASP A 102 -22.14 31.20 4.68
CA ASP A 102 -21.54 32.49 5.07
C ASP A 102 -20.07 32.38 5.51
N ALA A 103 -19.59 31.17 5.78
CA ALA A 103 -18.20 30.91 6.08
C ALA A 103 -17.32 30.70 4.85
N ILE A 104 -17.93 30.58 3.64
CA ILE A 104 -17.21 30.41 2.39
C ILE A 104 -16.58 31.75 1.96
N ARG A 105 -15.33 31.69 1.51
CA ARG A 105 -14.55 32.87 1.08
C ARG A 105 -14.07 32.71 -0.37
N VAL A 106 -13.79 33.84 -0.99
CA VAL A 106 -13.09 33.84 -2.30
C VAL A 106 -11.77 33.12 -2.17
N GLY A 107 -11.48 32.25 -3.12
CA GLY A 107 -10.32 31.34 -3.12
C GLY A 107 -10.61 29.94 -2.60
N ASP A 108 -11.71 29.72 -1.87
CA ASP A 108 -12.10 28.38 -1.42
C ASP A 108 -12.50 27.50 -2.60
N VAL A 109 -12.12 26.24 -2.52
CA VAL A 109 -12.59 25.22 -3.46
C VAL A 109 -13.80 24.52 -2.83
N ILE A 110 -14.92 24.58 -3.52
CA ILE A 110 -16.18 24.00 -3.05
C ILE A 110 -16.69 22.92 -4.02
N THR A 111 -17.42 21.96 -3.47
CA THR A 111 -18.21 21.01 -4.26
C THR A 111 -19.67 21.38 -4.13
N TYR A 112 -20.35 21.49 -5.26
CA TYR A 112 -21.76 21.89 -5.33
C TYR A 112 -22.50 21.09 -6.40
N GLN A 113 -23.82 21.03 -6.28
CA GLN A 113 -24.70 20.42 -7.29
C GLN A 113 -24.86 21.34 -8.49
N ILE A 114 -24.77 20.79 -9.71
CA ILE A 114 -25.05 21.54 -10.95
C ILE A 114 -26.47 22.11 -10.94
N ALA A 115 -27.40 21.30 -10.48
CA ALA A 115 -28.80 21.73 -10.27
C ALA A 115 -29.24 21.20 -8.89
N SER A 116 -30.03 22.01 -8.17
CA SER A 116 -30.56 21.65 -6.85
C SER A 116 -31.33 20.32 -6.91
N GLY A 117 -30.99 19.40 -5.99
CA GLY A 117 -31.64 18.08 -5.90
C GLY A 117 -31.11 17.03 -6.90
N LYS A 118 -30.19 17.38 -7.80
CA LYS A 118 -29.58 16.43 -8.72
C LYS A 118 -28.32 15.81 -8.09
N PRO A 119 -27.99 14.54 -8.39
CA PRO A 119 -26.82 13.87 -7.84
C PRO A 119 -25.48 14.38 -8.43
N GLU A 120 -25.54 15.02 -9.59
CA GLU A 120 -24.36 15.50 -10.30
C GLU A 120 -23.73 16.67 -9.55
N VAL A 121 -22.45 16.55 -9.26
CA VAL A 121 -21.67 17.56 -8.54
C VAL A 121 -20.47 18.03 -9.35
N VAL A 122 -20.07 19.27 -9.09
CA VAL A 122 -18.87 19.90 -9.64
C VAL A 122 -18.04 20.44 -8.49
N THR A 123 -16.72 20.43 -8.67
CA THR A 123 -15.76 20.99 -7.72
C THR A 123 -15.02 22.11 -8.42
N HIS A 124 -15.23 23.35 -8.00
CA HIS A 124 -14.60 24.55 -8.57
C HIS A 124 -14.21 25.54 -7.47
N ARG A 125 -13.43 26.54 -7.84
CA ARG A 125 -12.97 27.60 -6.96
C ARG A 125 -13.94 28.76 -6.93
N VAL A 126 -14.22 29.30 -5.77
CA VAL A 126 -15.00 30.52 -5.57
C VAL A 126 -14.13 31.72 -5.99
N ILE A 127 -14.62 32.50 -6.94
CA ILE A 127 -13.94 33.70 -7.45
C ILE A 127 -14.65 34.99 -7.01
N ALA A 128 -15.93 34.93 -6.65
CA ALA A 128 -16.67 36.05 -6.07
C ALA A 128 -17.81 35.55 -5.18
N VAL A 129 -18.16 36.36 -4.20
CA VAL A 129 -19.35 36.21 -3.36
C VAL A 129 -20.24 37.43 -3.65
N ASN A 130 -21.42 37.19 -4.22
CA ASN A 130 -22.37 38.23 -4.64
C ASN A 130 -23.61 38.15 -3.74
N VAL A 131 -24.16 39.30 -3.40
CA VAL A 131 -25.48 39.41 -2.79
C VAL A 131 -26.43 39.96 -3.84
N THR A 132 -27.45 39.15 -4.16
CA THR A 132 -28.51 39.54 -5.12
C THR A 132 -29.81 39.76 -4.38
N GLN A 133 -30.84 40.27 -5.10
CA GLN A 133 -32.20 40.43 -4.52
C GLN A 133 -32.76 39.07 -4.04
N ASP A 134 -32.39 37.97 -4.71
CA ASP A 134 -32.83 36.61 -4.37
C ASP A 134 -31.91 35.94 -3.32
N GLY A 135 -31.03 36.69 -2.66
CA GLY A 135 -30.11 36.19 -1.64
C GLY A 135 -28.65 36.01 -2.15
N PRO A 136 -27.78 35.47 -1.28
CA PRO A 136 -26.36 35.33 -1.60
C PRO A 136 -26.11 34.28 -2.69
N ARG A 137 -25.10 34.51 -3.52
CA ARG A 137 -24.66 33.63 -4.61
C ARG A 137 -23.16 33.58 -4.68
N LEU A 138 -22.60 32.41 -5.05
CA LEU A 138 -21.17 32.25 -5.30
C LEU A 138 -20.93 32.18 -6.81
N GLN A 139 -19.98 32.98 -7.29
CA GLN A 139 -19.44 32.80 -8.61
C GLN A 139 -18.25 31.87 -8.54
N THR A 140 -18.25 30.82 -9.33
CA THR A 140 -17.22 29.79 -9.34
C THR A 140 -16.52 29.69 -10.69
N LYS A 141 -15.32 29.11 -10.67
CA LYS A 141 -14.54 28.86 -11.88
C LYS A 141 -13.62 27.66 -11.65
N GLY A 142 -13.50 26.78 -12.63
CA GLY A 142 -12.46 25.76 -12.66
C GLY A 142 -11.09 26.40 -12.86
N ASP A 143 -10.06 25.93 -12.14
CA ASP A 143 -8.71 26.50 -12.19
C ASP A 143 -8.12 26.52 -13.62
N ALA A 144 -8.45 25.53 -14.44
CA ALA A 144 -8.05 25.42 -15.84
C ALA A 144 -9.04 26.01 -16.84
N ASN A 145 -10.22 26.48 -16.41
CA ASN A 145 -11.22 27.01 -17.30
C ASN A 145 -10.86 28.45 -17.73
N PRO A 146 -11.12 28.84 -18.98
CA PRO A 146 -10.86 30.23 -19.43
C PRO A 146 -11.87 31.23 -18.85
N ALA A 147 -13.12 30.82 -18.60
CA ALA A 147 -14.21 31.67 -18.14
C ALA A 147 -14.84 31.16 -16.85
N PRO A 148 -15.50 32.04 -16.07
CA PRO A 148 -16.33 31.66 -14.94
C PRO A 148 -17.46 30.71 -15.33
N ASP A 149 -17.99 29.98 -14.35
CA ASP A 149 -19.14 29.12 -14.56
C ASP A 149 -20.40 30.00 -14.90
N PRO A 150 -21.23 29.58 -15.85
CA PRO A 150 -22.32 30.42 -16.36
C PRO A 150 -23.40 30.71 -15.32
N ASN A 151 -23.60 29.79 -14.37
CA ASN A 151 -24.65 29.90 -13.37
C ASN A 151 -24.06 30.10 -11.99
N PRO A 152 -24.38 31.19 -11.27
CA PRO A 152 -23.98 31.37 -9.87
C PRO A 152 -24.58 30.29 -8.97
N VAL A 153 -23.77 29.82 -8.02
CA VAL A 153 -24.13 28.75 -7.08
C VAL A 153 -25.00 29.30 -5.95
N ARG A 154 -26.11 28.63 -5.67
CA ARG A 154 -27.03 28.93 -4.56
C ARG A 154 -26.61 28.18 -3.28
N PRO A 155 -27.01 28.67 -2.09
CA PRO A 155 -26.70 28.02 -0.83
C PRO A 155 -27.11 26.54 -0.78
N GLU A 156 -28.31 26.22 -1.27
CA GLU A 156 -28.85 24.86 -1.28
C GLU A 156 -28.11 23.86 -2.18
N GLN A 157 -27.32 24.36 -3.12
CA GLN A 157 -26.51 23.55 -4.02
C GLN A 157 -25.17 23.14 -3.38
N VAL A 158 -24.69 23.90 -2.41
CA VAL A 158 -23.38 23.67 -1.80
C VAL A 158 -23.38 22.36 -0.98
N ARG A 159 -22.42 21.48 -1.28
CA ARG A 159 -22.18 20.26 -0.52
C ARG A 159 -21.11 20.44 0.55
N GLY A 160 -20.22 21.41 0.34
CA GLY A 160 -19.19 21.79 1.29
C GLY A 160 -17.91 22.29 0.63
N LYS A 161 -16.92 22.55 1.46
CA LYS A 161 -15.57 23.00 1.09
C LYS A 161 -14.61 21.83 1.03
N VAL A 162 -13.75 21.80 0.04
CA VAL A 162 -12.66 20.84 -0.05
C VAL A 162 -11.70 21.09 1.12
N TRP A 163 -11.50 20.07 1.92
CA TRP A 163 -10.62 20.11 3.07
C TRP A 163 -9.20 19.62 2.71
N TYR A 164 -9.13 18.47 2.05
CA TYR A 164 -7.91 17.92 1.49
C TYR A 164 -8.21 17.05 0.27
N TRP A 165 -7.18 16.74 -0.49
CA TRP A 165 -7.29 15.89 -1.67
C TRP A 165 -6.07 14.99 -1.85
N ALA A 166 -6.22 13.91 -2.59
CA ALA A 166 -5.12 13.07 -3.04
C ALA A 166 -5.29 12.74 -4.53
N PRO A 167 -4.28 13.07 -5.34
CA PRO A 167 -4.30 12.74 -6.76
C PRO A 167 -4.27 11.22 -6.94
N PHE A 168 -4.85 10.73 -8.04
CA PHE A 168 -4.88 9.33 -8.49
C PHE A 168 -5.63 8.33 -7.58
N VAL A 169 -5.95 8.64 -6.33
CA VAL A 169 -6.69 7.74 -5.42
C VAL A 169 -8.08 7.41 -5.96
N GLY A 170 -8.71 8.34 -6.68
CA GLY A 170 -10.02 8.16 -7.28
C GLY A 170 -10.07 7.08 -8.37
N TYR A 171 -8.96 6.77 -9.03
CA TYR A 171 -8.93 5.68 -10.02
C TYR A 171 -9.19 4.31 -9.37
N LEU A 172 -8.76 4.11 -8.14
CA LEU A 172 -9.06 2.90 -7.36
C LEU A 172 -10.57 2.74 -7.10
N SER A 173 -11.31 3.85 -7.08
CA SER A 173 -12.74 3.85 -6.80
C SER A 173 -13.63 3.76 -8.06
N GLN A 174 -13.11 4.13 -9.23
CA GLN A 174 -13.89 4.16 -10.48
C GLN A 174 -13.91 2.82 -11.23
N GLY A 175 -12.90 1.99 -11.05
CA GLY A 175 -12.78 0.69 -11.72
C GLY A 175 -13.66 -0.42 -11.14
N ILE A 176 -14.37 -0.17 -10.04
CA ILE A 176 -15.09 -1.22 -9.31
C ILE A 176 -16.56 -0.79 -9.15
N GLN A 177 -17.45 -1.56 -9.73
CA GLN A 177 -18.90 -1.41 -9.60
C GLN A 177 -19.33 -1.43 -8.11
N SER A 178 -20.33 -0.65 -7.74
CA SER A 178 -20.69 -0.33 -6.34
C SER A 178 -20.78 -1.53 -5.39
N ASP A 179 -21.30 -2.65 -5.85
CA ASP A 179 -21.45 -3.86 -5.01
C ASP A 179 -20.13 -4.61 -4.82
N THR A 180 -19.34 -4.72 -5.88
CA THR A 180 -18.01 -5.34 -5.85
C THR A 180 -17.03 -4.51 -5.02
N ARG A 181 -17.17 -3.17 -5.02
CA ARG A 181 -16.32 -2.25 -4.25
C ARG A 181 -16.35 -2.54 -2.74
N THR A 182 -17.54 -2.81 -2.19
CA THR A 182 -17.68 -3.11 -0.76
C THR A 182 -17.00 -4.42 -0.40
N TRP A 183 -17.13 -5.44 -1.24
CA TRP A 183 -16.50 -6.74 -1.03
C TRP A 183 -14.99 -6.71 -1.22
N VAL A 184 -14.50 -6.00 -2.24
CA VAL A 184 -13.05 -5.81 -2.48
C VAL A 184 -12.42 -5.01 -1.34
N ALA A 185 -13.04 -3.92 -0.89
CA ALA A 185 -12.54 -3.14 0.23
C ALA A 185 -12.49 -3.94 1.54
N ARG A 186 -13.52 -4.75 1.80
CA ARG A 186 -13.54 -5.68 2.96
C ARG A 186 -12.47 -6.75 2.82
N GLY A 187 -12.31 -7.36 1.64
CA GLY A 187 -11.30 -8.37 1.37
C GLY A 187 -9.87 -7.85 1.57
N ILE A 188 -9.57 -6.66 1.05
CA ILE A 188 -8.28 -6.00 1.25
C ILE A 188 -8.06 -5.67 2.73
N GLY A 189 -9.08 -5.14 3.43
CA GLY A 189 -9.02 -4.85 4.85
C GLY A 189 -8.71 -6.09 5.69
N ILE A 190 -9.41 -7.19 5.44
CA ILE A 190 -9.20 -8.47 6.14
C ILE A 190 -7.81 -9.04 5.83
N ALA A 191 -7.36 -8.97 4.57
CA ALA A 191 -6.03 -9.43 4.17
C ALA A 191 -4.92 -8.63 4.85
N LEU A 192 -5.05 -7.29 4.94
CA LEU A 192 -4.10 -6.43 5.64
C LEU A 192 -4.07 -6.70 7.15
N ILE A 193 -5.22 -6.88 7.78
CA ILE A 193 -5.32 -7.24 9.21
C ILE A 193 -4.70 -8.61 9.45
N GLY A 194 -5.01 -9.61 8.62
CA GLY A 194 -4.43 -10.94 8.69
C GLY A 194 -2.92 -10.93 8.53
N TYR A 195 -2.41 -10.19 7.56
CA TYR A 195 -0.97 -10.01 7.36
C TYR A 195 -0.30 -9.32 8.56
N ALA A 196 -0.90 -8.25 9.07
CA ALA A 196 -0.40 -7.57 10.26
C ALA A 196 -0.34 -8.50 11.48
N ALA A 197 -1.38 -9.31 11.69
CA ALA A 197 -1.43 -10.32 12.75
C ALA A 197 -0.30 -11.36 12.62
N VAL A 198 -0.06 -11.89 11.42
CA VAL A 198 1.04 -12.84 11.15
C VAL A 198 2.40 -12.23 11.46
N VAL A 199 2.63 -10.97 11.05
CA VAL A 199 3.88 -10.25 11.32
C VAL A 199 4.08 -10.04 12.82
N VAL A 200 3.04 -9.62 13.54
CA VAL A 200 3.09 -9.40 14.99
C VAL A 200 3.34 -10.71 15.73
N VAL A 201 2.60 -11.77 15.41
CA VAL A 201 2.77 -13.10 16.01
C VAL A 201 4.18 -13.65 15.73
N GLY A 202 4.70 -13.49 14.51
CA GLY A 202 6.07 -13.85 14.14
C GLY A 202 7.12 -13.10 14.95
N ALA A 203 6.92 -11.80 15.17
CA ALA A 203 7.82 -10.97 15.97
C ALA A 203 7.79 -11.37 17.46
N VAL A 204 6.61 -11.64 18.02
CA VAL A 204 6.45 -12.06 19.43
C VAL A 204 7.07 -13.45 19.65
N ARG A 205 6.79 -14.42 18.76
CA ARG A 205 7.37 -15.77 18.85
C ARG A 205 8.90 -15.73 18.70
N GLY A 206 9.44 -14.89 17.84
CA GLY A 206 10.89 -14.71 17.69
C GLY A 206 11.55 -14.15 18.95
N ARG A 207 10.89 -13.23 19.66
CA ARG A 207 11.36 -12.70 20.96
C ARG A 207 11.29 -13.75 22.08
N ALA A 208 10.21 -14.53 22.14
CA ALA A 208 10.04 -15.58 23.13
C ALA A 208 11.09 -16.70 22.98
N ARG A 209 11.44 -17.06 21.73
CA ARG A 209 12.47 -18.07 21.44
C ARG A 209 13.87 -17.59 21.87
N ARG A 210 14.21 -16.33 21.63
CA ARG A 210 15.50 -15.73 22.07
C ARG A 210 15.64 -15.67 23.59
N ARG A 211 14.54 -15.44 24.34
CA ARG A 211 14.57 -15.45 25.81
C ARG A 211 14.80 -16.84 26.41
N ARG A 212 14.44 -17.92 25.69
CA ARG A 212 14.67 -19.30 26.13
C ARG A 212 16.10 -19.80 25.83
N GLU A 213 16.83 -19.14 24.93
CA GLU A 213 18.18 -19.49 24.51
C GLU A 213 19.27 -18.71 25.27
N THR A 214 18.92 -17.86 26.26
CA THR A 214 19.89 -17.22 27.14
C THR A 214 20.19 -18.19 28.27
N PRO A 215 21.41 -18.80 28.34
CA PRO A 215 21.79 -19.68 29.45
C PRO A 215 21.85 -18.88 30.74
N GLU A 216 21.34 -19.48 31.80
CA GLU A 216 21.50 -18.96 33.16
C GLU A 216 23.02 -18.89 33.51
N PRO A 217 23.51 -17.76 34.04
CA PRO A 217 24.93 -17.69 34.41
C PRO A 217 25.23 -18.75 35.49
N PRO A 218 26.39 -19.43 35.44
CA PRO A 218 26.75 -20.43 36.42
C PRO A 218 26.76 -19.80 37.80
N ALA A 219 26.09 -20.47 38.75
CA ALA A 219 26.10 -20.11 40.14
C ALA A 219 27.55 -20.09 40.67
N SER A 220 27.99 -18.92 41.10
CA SER A 220 29.28 -18.76 41.77
C SER A 220 29.20 -19.42 43.15
N HIS A 221 29.99 -20.48 43.35
CA HIS A 221 30.32 -21.03 44.64
C HIS A 221 31.56 -20.34 45.22
#